data_b3860c56dca1d4d3fdba035180ef0dee
#
_entry.id   b3860c56dca1d4d3fdba035180ef0dee
#
_cell.length_a   1.000
_cell.length_b   1.000
_cell.length_c   1.000
_cell.angle_alpha   90.00
_cell.angle_beta   90.00
_cell.angle_gamma   90.00
#
_symmetry.space_group_name_H-M   'P 1'
#
loop_
_entity.id
_entity.type
_entity.pdbx_description
1 polymer ?
#
loop_
_entity_poly.entity_id
_entity_poly.type
_entity_poly.pdbx_seq_one_letter_code
_entity_poly.pdbx_strand_id
1 'polypeptide(L)'
;MDEEVSWYRSVKAVEKKYDIPVHVLLAVVYQESRFASDAKPPREKLFGIVPWFRPTTAYGFAQAVDGTWDWYKLKTGNHNADRDDFDDAVDFMGWYMNQSNKRSGVAKSDAYHQYLAYHEGHGGFNKKTYQKKPWLMKVARKVENNAKRYNRQLNQCASELNSNSIWSLF
;
A
#
# COMPACT_ATOMS: atom_id res chain seq x y z
N MET A 1 19.74 8.20 -3.03
CA MET A 1 19.12 9.41 -3.64
C MET A 1 18.39 9.09 -4.95
N ASP A 2 18.98 8.30 -5.85
CA ASP A 2 18.33 7.95 -7.13
C ASP A 2 17.10 7.01 -6.98
N GLU A 3 17.15 6.05 -6.08
CA GLU A 3 16.05 5.11 -5.80
C GLU A 3 14.83 5.80 -5.18
N GLU A 4 15.03 6.70 -4.22
CA GLU A 4 13.96 7.45 -3.58
C GLU A 4 13.25 8.41 -4.54
N VAL A 5 14.00 9.01 -5.46
CA VAL A 5 13.44 9.85 -6.53
C VAL A 5 12.63 9.01 -7.52
N SER A 6 13.09 7.80 -7.86
CA SER A 6 12.36 6.84 -8.68
C SER A 6 11.03 6.48 -8.02
N TRP A 7 11.03 6.09 -6.76
CA TRP A 7 9.82 5.73 -6.02
C TRP A 7 8.81 6.87 -5.93
N TYR A 8 9.29 8.11 -5.76
CA TYR A 8 8.38 9.28 -5.79
C TYR A 8 7.68 9.44 -7.14
N ARG A 9 8.39 9.21 -8.26
CA ARG A 9 7.78 9.25 -9.60
C ARG A 9 6.72 8.17 -9.77
N SER A 10 7.00 6.97 -9.30
CA SER A 10 6.08 5.84 -9.38
C SER A 10 4.79 6.12 -8.62
N VAL A 11 4.88 6.59 -7.37
CA VAL A 11 3.66 6.95 -6.61
C VAL A 11 2.92 8.16 -7.19
N LYS A 12 3.62 9.11 -7.82
CA LYS A 12 2.98 10.21 -8.56
C LYS A 12 2.24 9.74 -9.81
N ALA A 13 2.79 8.76 -10.53
CA ALA A 13 2.10 8.15 -11.67
C ALA A 13 0.81 7.42 -11.22
N VAL A 14 0.86 6.73 -10.09
CA VAL A 14 -0.28 6.05 -9.47
C VAL A 14 -1.35 7.06 -9.00
N GLU A 15 -0.92 8.16 -8.35
CA GLU A 15 -1.84 9.26 -7.99
C GLU A 15 -2.56 9.80 -9.23
N LYS A 16 -1.84 10.07 -10.32
CA LYS A 16 -2.43 10.51 -11.59
C LYS A 16 -3.41 9.50 -12.18
N LYS A 17 -3.11 8.20 -12.09
CA LYS A 17 -3.90 7.11 -12.68
C LYS A 17 -5.17 6.79 -11.90
N TYR A 18 -5.11 6.79 -10.58
CA TYR A 18 -6.19 6.33 -9.71
C TYR A 18 -6.75 7.41 -8.79
N ASP A 19 -6.14 8.59 -8.77
CA ASP A 19 -6.52 9.70 -7.87
C ASP A 19 -6.41 9.33 -6.38
N ILE A 20 -5.44 8.47 -6.05
CA ILE A 20 -5.08 8.13 -4.66
C ILE A 20 -3.90 9.00 -4.25
N PRO A 21 -4.02 9.83 -3.20
CA PRO A 21 -2.94 10.75 -2.82
C PRO A 21 -1.64 10.03 -2.44
N VAL A 22 -0.49 10.56 -2.91
CA VAL A 22 0.85 10.01 -2.64
C VAL A 22 1.05 9.68 -1.16
N HIS A 23 0.67 10.58 -0.26
CA HIS A 23 0.86 10.41 1.17
C HIS A 23 0.05 9.23 1.76
N VAL A 24 -1.08 8.88 1.17
CA VAL A 24 -1.88 7.71 1.55
C VAL A 24 -1.18 6.43 1.09
N LEU A 25 -0.74 6.38 -0.17
CA LEU A 25 0.01 5.23 -0.71
C LEU A 25 1.26 4.95 0.12
N LEU A 26 2.12 5.96 0.33
CA LEU A 26 3.35 5.81 1.10
C LEU A 26 3.11 5.35 2.55
N ALA A 27 2.03 5.84 3.19
CA ALA A 27 1.70 5.45 4.56
C ALA A 27 1.29 3.97 4.65
N VAL A 28 0.60 3.44 3.64
CA VAL A 28 0.21 2.03 3.61
C VAL A 28 1.41 1.15 3.24
N VAL A 29 2.23 1.50 2.25
CA VAL A 29 3.48 0.77 1.94
C VAL A 29 4.37 0.68 3.17
N TYR A 30 4.56 1.78 3.89
CA TYR A 30 5.36 1.79 5.12
C TYR A 30 4.78 0.85 6.19
N GLN A 31 3.46 0.81 6.33
CA GLN A 31 2.82 -0.08 7.31
C GLN A 31 2.97 -1.56 6.92
N GLU A 32 2.88 -1.88 5.63
CA GLU A 32 2.91 -3.26 5.13
C GLU A 32 4.33 -3.85 5.14
N SER A 33 5.30 -3.14 4.60
CA SER A 33 6.64 -3.69 4.38
C SER A 33 7.78 -2.85 4.94
N ARG A 34 7.52 -1.60 5.39
CA ARG A 34 8.54 -0.58 5.69
C ARG A 34 9.47 -0.33 4.49
N PHE A 35 8.93 -0.42 3.29
CA PHE A 35 9.67 -0.32 2.02
C PHE A 35 10.67 -1.47 1.78
N ALA A 36 10.48 -2.63 2.40
CA ALA A 36 11.28 -3.82 2.09
C ALA A 36 10.62 -4.62 0.95
N SER A 37 11.40 -4.87 -0.11
CA SER A 37 10.93 -5.57 -1.32
C SER A 37 10.59 -7.04 -1.06
N ASP A 38 11.33 -7.68 -0.17
CA ASP A 38 11.22 -9.11 0.15
C ASP A 38 10.44 -9.38 1.45
N ALA A 39 9.69 -8.38 1.94
CA ALA A 39 8.93 -8.50 3.18
C ALA A 39 7.99 -9.72 3.14
N LYS A 40 8.01 -10.48 4.23
CA LYS A 40 7.18 -11.67 4.43
C LYS A 40 6.62 -11.67 5.84
N PRO A 41 5.38 -12.14 6.06
CA PRO A 41 4.85 -12.34 7.39
C PRO A 41 5.78 -13.26 8.20
N PRO A 42 5.89 -13.05 9.52
CA PRO A 42 6.64 -13.96 10.37
C PRO A 42 6.05 -15.38 10.25
N ARG A 43 6.93 -16.38 10.32
CA ARG A 43 6.49 -17.77 10.39
C ARG A 43 5.89 -18.05 11.75
N GLU A 44 4.77 -18.76 11.79
CA GLU A 44 4.29 -19.35 13.04
C GLU A 44 5.32 -20.35 13.57
N LYS A 45 5.46 -20.39 14.88
CA LYS A 45 6.41 -21.31 15.54
C LYS A 45 5.68 -22.53 16.06
N LEU A 46 6.08 -23.72 15.61
CA LEU A 46 5.67 -24.97 16.24
C LEU A 46 6.32 -25.08 17.62
N PHE A 47 5.51 -25.29 18.66
CA PHE A 47 5.97 -25.34 20.07
C PHE A 47 6.77 -24.09 20.53
N GLY A 48 6.52 -22.92 19.88
CA GLY A 48 7.19 -21.66 20.23
C GLY A 48 8.65 -21.53 19.79
N ILE A 49 9.25 -22.58 19.19
CA ILE A 49 10.69 -22.62 18.90
C ILE A 49 10.99 -22.84 17.42
N VAL A 50 10.32 -23.81 16.77
CA VAL A 50 10.62 -24.19 15.39
C VAL A 50 9.77 -23.39 14.42
N PRO A 51 10.35 -22.63 13.44
CA PRO A 51 9.58 -21.97 12.39
C PRO A 51 8.85 -23.03 11.53
N TRP A 52 7.51 -23.01 11.53
CA TRP A 52 6.71 -24.04 10.88
C TRP A 52 6.14 -23.57 9.54
N PHE A 53 5.15 -22.73 9.55
CA PHE A 53 4.54 -22.23 8.33
C PHE A 53 4.24 -20.71 8.40
N ARG A 54 3.92 -20.11 7.25
CA ARG A 54 3.39 -18.75 7.19
C ARG A 54 1.86 -18.81 7.12
N PRO A 55 1.14 -18.04 7.94
CA PRO A 55 -0.33 -18.08 7.96
C PRO A 55 -0.97 -17.45 6.72
N THR A 56 -0.16 -16.81 5.86
CA THR A 56 -0.62 -16.11 4.66
C THR A 56 0.45 -16.12 3.57
N THR A 57 0.02 -15.99 2.30
CA THR A 57 0.88 -15.85 1.13
C THR A 57 1.31 -14.40 0.85
N ALA A 58 1.06 -13.48 1.79
CA ALA A 58 1.45 -12.08 1.67
C ALA A 58 2.95 -11.94 1.41
N TYR A 59 3.31 -11.08 0.42
CA TYR A 59 4.69 -10.90 -0.01
C TYR A 59 4.92 -9.51 -0.59
N GLY A 60 6.19 -9.05 -0.50
CA GLY A 60 6.69 -7.87 -1.17
C GLY A 60 6.26 -6.55 -0.52
N PHE A 61 6.46 -5.46 -1.23
CA PHE A 61 6.16 -4.11 -0.77
C PHE A 61 4.71 -3.92 -0.29
N ALA A 62 3.76 -4.51 -1.02
CA ALA A 62 2.33 -4.35 -0.78
C ALA A 62 1.74 -5.40 0.17
N GLN A 63 2.50 -6.44 0.56
CA GLN A 63 2.02 -7.59 1.33
C GLN A 63 0.74 -8.21 0.72
N ALA A 64 0.64 -8.17 -0.62
CA ALA A 64 -0.49 -8.74 -1.34
C ALA A 64 -0.48 -10.27 -1.25
N VAL A 65 -1.64 -10.86 -0.96
CA VAL A 65 -1.83 -12.32 -1.02
C VAL A 65 -2.06 -12.78 -2.47
N ASP A 66 -1.71 -14.04 -2.78
CA ASP A 66 -1.75 -14.59 -4.13
C ASP A 66 -3.07 -14.30 -4.86
N GLY A 67 -4.20 -14.66 -4.27
CA GLY A 67 -5.49 -14.49 -4.93
C GLY A 67 -5.87 -13.03 -5.22
N THR A 68 -5.42 -12.08 -4.38
CA THR A 68 -5.67 -10.65 -4.62
C THR A 68 -4.73 -10.12 -5.69
N TRP A 69 -3.49 -10.59 -5.72
CA TRP A 69 -2.52 -10.25 -6.75
C TRP A 69 -2.94 -10.77 -8.13
N ASP A 70 -3.38 -12.01 -8.21
CA ASP A 70 -3.89 -12.61 -9.45
C ASP A 70 -5.14 -11.88 -9.96
N TRP A 71 -6.02 -11.47 -9.04
CA TRP A 71 -7.18 -10.66 -9.39
C TRP A 71 -6.78 -9.30 -9.99
N TYR A 72 -5.77 -8.64 -9.43
CA TYR A 72 -5.20 -7.41 -9.99
C TYR A 72 -4.65 -7.63 -11.40
N LYS A 73 -3.78 -8.64 -11.59
CA LYS A 73 -3.20 -8.95 -12.90
C LYS A 73 -4.27 -9.22 -13.96
N LEU A 74 -5.26 -10.00 -13.59
CA LEU A 74 -6.38 -10.31 -14.49
C LEU A 74 -7.18 -9.06 -14.87
N LYS A 75 -7.43 -8.14 -13.93
CA LYS A 75 -8.27 -6.96 -14.16
C LYS A 75 -7.56 -5.81 -14.84
N THR A 76 -6.26 -5.72 -14.73
CA THR A 76 -5.45 -4.64 -15.32
C THR A 76 -4.74 -5.06 -16.59
N GLY A 77 -4.62 -6.38 -16.86
CA GLY A 77 -3.82 -6.92 -17.95
C GLY A 77 -2.30 -6.91 -17.65
N ASN A 78 -1.87 -6.48 -16.46
CA ASN A 78 -0.46 -6.46 -16.07
C ASN A 78 0.01 -7.85 -15.61
N HIS A 79 0.10 -8.79 -16.56
CA HIS A 79 0.42 -10.18 -16.26
C HIS A 79 1.85 -10.41 -15.78
N ASN A 80 2.77 -9.49 -16.11
CA ASN A 80 4.20 -9.56 -15.74
C ASN A 80 4.51 -8.85 -14.42
N ALA A 81 3.50 -8.28 -13.75
CA ALA A 81 3.70 -7.57 -12.48
C ALA A 81 4.34 -8.46 -11.41
N ASP A 82 5.30 -7.91 -10.67
CA ASP A 82 6.00 -8.57 -9.58
C ASP A 82 5.78 -7.84 -8.25
N ARG A 83 5.61 -8.61 -7.15
CA ARG A 83 5.29 -8.05 -5.82
C ARG A 83 6.49 -7.42 -5.10
N ASP A 84 7.71 -7.75 -5.52
CA ASP A 84 8.95 -7.16 -5.03
C ASP A 84 9.50 -6.04 -5.94
N ASP A 85 8.83 -5.76 -7.06
CA ASP A 85 9.01 -4.53 -7.81
C ASP A 85 8.15 -3.40 -7.21
N PHE A 86 8.78 -2.23 -6.99
CA PHE A 86 8.10 -1.11 -6.33
C PHE A 86 6.99 -0.49 -7.19
N ASP A 87 7.24 -0.35 -8.49
CA ASP A 87 6.30 0.27 -9.44
C ASP A 87 5.03 -0.57 -9.56
N ASP A 88 5.19 -1.88 -9.69
CA ASP A 88 4.08 -2.83 -9.74
C ASP A 88 3.31 -2.89 -8.42
N ALA A 89 4.02 -2.90 -7.30
CA ALA A 89 3.40 -2.95 -5.98
C ALA A 89 2.58 -1.70 -5.67
N VAL A 90 3.07 -0.49 -6.02
CA VAL A 90 2.30 0.74 -5.78
C VAL A 90 1.16 0.91 -6.79
N ASP A 91 1.30 0.43 -8.04
CA ASP A 91 0.19 0.38 -9.00
C ASP A 91 -0.94 -0.54 -8.50
N PHE A 92 -0.57 -1.73 -8.00
CA PHE A 92 -1.51 -2.63 -7.33
C PHE A 92 -2.22 -1.94 -6.16
N MET A 93 -1.50 -1.27 -5.28
CA MET A 93 -2.09 -0.59 -4.12
C MET A 93 -3.06 0.52 -4.53
N GLY A 94 -2.66 1.35 -5.50
CA GLY A 94 -3.52 2.40 -6.05
C GLY A 94 -4.79 1.83 -6.68
N TRP A 95 -4.65 0.75 -7.46
CA TRP A 95 -5.77 0.04 -8.05
C TRP A 95 -6.72 -0.53 -6.97
N TYR A 96 -6.16 -1.18 -5.94
CA TYR A 96 -6.96 -1.77 -4.86
C TYR A 96 -7.72 -0.71 -4.05
N MET A 97 -7.07 0.40 -3.71
CA MET A 97 -7.69 1.53 -3.02
C MET A 97 -8.79 2.19 -3.87
N ASN A 98 -8.61 2.24 -5.19
CA ASN A 98 -9.65 2.69 -6.11
C ASN A 98 -10.83 1.69 -6.16
N GLN A 99 -10.58 0.37 -6.03
CA GLN A 99 -11.65 -0.61 -5.83
C GLN A 99 -12.37 -0.42 -4.48
N SER A 100 -11.63 -0.06 -3.41
CA SER A 100 -12.23 0.26 -2.10
C SER A 100 -13.19 1.46 -2.19
N ASN A 101 -12.81 2.48 -2.96
CA ASN A 101 -13.70 3.61 -3.24
C ASN A 101 -14.97 3.16 -3.99
N LYS A 102 -14.81 2.41 -5.08
CA LYS A 102 -15.92 1.97 -5.93
C LYS A 102 -16.86 0.97 -5.25
N ARG A 103 -16.34 0.05 -4.44
CA ARG A 103 -17.09 -1.07 -3.85
C ARG A 103 -17.60 -0.81 -2.43
N SER A 104 -16.93 0.09 -1.72
CA SER A 104 -17.16 0.30 -0.29
C SER A 104 -17.37 1.78 0.07
N GLY A 105 -17.34 2.68 -0.91
CA GLY A 105 -17.55 4.11 -0.71
C GLY A 105 -16.43 4.80 0.09
N VAL A 106 -15.28 4.18 0.26
CA VAL A 106 -14.16 4.76 1.02
C VAL A 106 -13.56 5.93 0.25
N ALA A 107 -13.49 7.11 0.87
CA ALA A 107 -12.84 8.25 0.24
C ALA A 107 -11.36 7.96 -0.04
N LYS A 108 -10.88 8.36 -1.22
CA LYS A 108 -9.51 8.09 -1.67
C LYS A 108 -8.44 8.70 -0.79
N SER A 109 -8.73 9.83 -0.14
CA SER A 109 -7.84 10.51 0.81
C SER A 109 -7.97 10.03 2.26
N ASP A 110 -8.91 9.13 2.56
CA ASP A 110 -9.14 8.60 3.90
C ASP A 110 -8.22 7.41 4.20
N ALA A 111 -7.00 7.70 4.62
CA ALA A 111 -5.99 6.69 4.91
C ALA A 111 -6.42 5.66 5.97
N TYR A 112 -7.25 6.07 6.96
CA TYR A 112 -7.75 5.19 8.00
C TYR A 112 -8.66 4.10 7.43
N HIS A 113 -9.70 4.47 6.71
CA HIS A 113 -10.65 3.51 6.14
C HIS A 113 -10.08 2.79 4.93
N GLN A 114 -9.18 3.42 4.14
CA GLN A 114 -8.44 2.74 3.07
C GLN A 114 -7.61 1.58 3.63
N TYR A 115 -6.91 1.79 4.75
CA TYR A 115 -6.14 0.72 5.39
C TYR A 115 -7.04 -0.38 5.96
N LEU A 116 -8.15 -0.03 6.60
CA LEU A 116 -9.12 -1.03 7.08
C LEU A 116 -9.68 -1.89 5.95
N ALA A 117 -10.04 -1.27 4.81
CA ALA A 117 -10.54 -1.98 3.64
C ALA A 117 -9.44 -2.84 2.98
N TYR A 118 -8.19 -2.37 3.01
CA TYR A 118 -7.04 -3.10 2.51
C TYR A 118 -6.80 -4.40 3.30
N HIS A 119 -6.83 -4.30 4.62
CA HIS A 119 -6.59 -5.43 5.51
C HIS A 119 -7.75 -6.44 5.57
N GLU A 120 -9.01 -5.94 5.68
CA GLU A 120 -10.19 -6.81 5.83
C GLU A 120 -10.71 -7.37 4.50
N GLY A 121 -10.24 -6.81 3.38
CA GLY A 121 -10.91 -6.97 2.10
C GLY A 121 -12.26 -6.23 2.06
N HIS A 122 -12.76 -5.94 0.85
CA HIS A 122 -13.98 -5.15 0.67
C HIS A 122 -15.21 -5.77 1.35
N GLY A 123 -15.31 -7.11 1.30
CA GLY A 123 -16.42 -7.85 1.95
C GLY A 123 -16.41 -7.74 3.47
N GLY A 124 -15.23 -7.89 4.09
CA GLY A 124 -15.05 -7.74 5.53
C GLY A 124 -15.28 -6.30 5.98
N PHE A 125 -14.74 -5.34 5.23
CA PHE A 125 -14.93 -3.93 5.51
C PHE A 125 -16.42 -3.53 5.48
N ASN A 126 -17.18 -3.94 4.45
CA ASN A 126 -18.60 -3.65 4.33
C ASN A 126 -19.43 -4.28 5.46
N LYS A 127 -19.01 -5.45 5.96
CA LYS A 127 -19.58 -6.11 7.14
C LYS A 127 -19.07 -5.53 8.47
N LYS A 128 -18.17 -4.54 8.42
CA LYS A 128 -17.55 -3.88 9.58
C LYS A 128 -16.84 -4.86 10.54
N THR A 129 -16.24 -5.94 10.01
CA THR A 129 -15.56 -6.96 10.83
C THR A 129 -14.38 -6.38 11.63
N TYR A 130 -13.77 -5.29 11.15
CA TYR A 130 -12.73 -4.54 11.84
C TYR A 130 -13.14 -4.00 13.22
N GLN A 131 -14.45 -3.77 13.45
CA GLN A 131 -14.93 -3.28 14.74
C GLN A 131 -14.68 -4.29 15.88
N LYS A 132 -14.56 -5.57 15.55
CA LYS A 132 -14.20 -6.63 16.49
C LYS A 132 -12.69 -6.79 16.69
N LYS A 133 -11.88 -5.93 16.06
CA LYS A 133 -10.41 -5.97 16.06
C LYS A 133 -9.81 -4.63 16.53
N PRO A 134 -9.85 -4.31 17.84
CA PRO A 134 -9.32 -3.03 18.36
C PRO A 134 -7.86 -2.78 17.95
N TRP A 135 -7.06 -3.85 17.86
CA TRP A 135 -5.68 -3.78 17.40
C TRP A 135 -5.57 -3.25 15.95
N LEU A 136 -6.46 -3.69 15.05
CA LEU A 136 -6.46 -3.25 13.65
C LEU A 136 -6.84 -1.77 13.53
N MET A 137 -7.85 -1.34 14.29
CA MET A 137 -8.22 0.08 14.35
C MET A 137 -7.07 0.95 14.89
N LYS A 138 -6.30 0.44 15.86
CA LYS A 138 -5.09 1.13 16.36
C LYS A 138 -4.01 1.22 15.27
N VAL A 139 -3.80 0.18 14.45
CA VAL A 139 -2.87 0.21 13.32
C VAL A 139 -3.37 1.18 12.25
N ALA A 140 -4.64 1.14 11.87
CA ALA A 140 -5.23 2.09 10.91
C ALA A 140 -5.04 3.56 11.36
N ARG A 141 -5.14 3.85 12.66
CA ARG A 141 -4.85 5.18 13.21
C ARG A 141 -3.38 5.58 13.05
N LYS A 142 -2.45 4.63 13.18
CA LYS A 142 -1.03 4.90 12.88
C LYS A 142 -0.81 5.22 11.40
N VAL A 143 -1.47 4.49 10.51
CA VAL A 143 -1.41 4.77 9.06
C VAL A 143 -1.92 6.17 8.75
N GLU A 144 -3.07 6.56 9.31
CA GLU A 144 -3.61 7.91 9.17
C GLU A 144 -2.62 8.98 9.65
N ASN A 145 -2.01 8.78 10.82
CA ASN A 145 -1.03 9.73 11.38
C ASN A 145 0.23 9.82 10.49
N ASN A 146 0.70 8.69 9.95
CA ASN A 146 1.80 8.67 8.99
C ASN A 146 1.43 9.40 7.70
N ALA A 147 0.23 9.17 7.17
CA ALA A 147 -0.25 9.87 5.99
C ALA A 147 -0.29 11.39 6.20
N LYS A 148 -0.80 11.87 7.34
CA LYS A 148 -0.78 13.30 7.71
C LYS A 148 0.66 13.85 7.80
N ARG A 149 1.59 13.07 8.34
CA ARG A 149 3.02 13.45 8.42
C ARG A 149 3.61 13.54 7.03
N TYR A 150 3.44 12.54 6.18
CA TYR A 150 3.96 12.53 4.82
C TYR A 150 3.37 13.66 3.98
N ASN A 151 2.07 13.95 4.13
CA ASN A 151 1.47 15.09 3.43
C ASN A 151 2.16 16.42 3.78
N ARG A 152 2.45 16.66 5.07
CA ARG A 152 3.19 17.86 5.48
C ARG A 152 4.60 17.89 4.90
N GLN A 153 5.34 16.78 4.94
CA GLN A 153 6.69 16.68 4.39
C GLN A 153 6.70 16.91 2.87
N LEU A 154 5.79 16.28 2.13
CA LEU A 154 5.68 16.46 0.69
C LEU A 154 5.38 17.91 0.32
N ASN A 155 4.50 18.60 1.05
CA ASN A 155 4.20 20.00 0.80
C ASN A 155 5.41 20.92 1.07
N GLN A 156 6.27 20.59 2.05
CA GLN A 156 7.50 21.32 2.34
C GLN A 156 8.57 21.11 1.26
N CYS A 157 8.68 19.89 0.73
CA CYS A 157 9.70 19.51 -0.26
C CYS A 157 9.18 19.55 -1.71
N ALA A 158 7.94 19.95 -1.95
CA ALA A 158 7.30 19.86 -3.27
C ALA A 158 8.08 20.60 -4.37
N SER A 159 8.68 21.74 -4.07
CA SER A 159 9.50 22.51 -5.02
C SER A 159 10.78 21.76 -5.40
N GLU A 160 11.45 21.13 -4.45
CA GLU A 160 12.68 20.37 -4.68
C GLU A 160 12.40 19.05 -5.45
N LEU A 161 11.35 18.34 -5.07
CA LEU A 161 10.94 17.09 -5.74
C LEU A 161 10.51 17.31 -7.18
N ASN A 162 9.82 18.42 -7.46
CA ASN A 162 9.40 18.76 -8.81
C ASN A 162 10.57 19.26 -9.67
N SER A 163 11.53 20.03 -9.11
CA SER A 163 12.70 20.52 -9.83
C SER A 163 13.62 19.35 -10.25
N ASN A 164 13.88 18.40 -9.36
CA ASN A 164 14.68 17.22 -9.66
C ASN A 164 14.01 16.30 -10.71
N SER A 165 12.68 16.31 -10.78
CA SER A 165 11.94 15.61 -11.85
C SER A 165 12.12 16.26 -13.23
N ILE A 166 12.37 17.56 -13.31
CA ILE A 166 12.58 18.27 -14.57
C ILE A 166 14.00 18.04 -15.11
N TRP A 167 15.02 18.04 -14.25
CA TRP A 167 16.42 17.89 -14.67
C TRP A 167 16.80 16.49 -15.14
N SER A 168 15.98 15.48 -14.86
CA SER A 168 16.21 14.11 -15.33
C SER A 168 15.56 13.81 -16.68
N LEU A 169 14.93 14.80 -17.32
CA LEU A 169 14.35 14.70 -18.68
C LEU A 169 15.31 15.25 -19.75
N PHE A 170 16.47 15.74 -19.34
CA PHE A 170 17.58 16.19 -20.19
C PHE A 170 18.85 15.37 -19.89
#